data_8ce3ddc0f78806f06c8e8ef1ff6f50ba
#
_entry.id   8ce3ddc0f78806f06c8e8ef1ff6f50ba
#
_cell.length_a   1.000
_cell.length_b   1.000
_cell.length_c   1.000
_cell.angle_alpha   90.00
_cell.angle_beta   90.00
_cell.angle_gamma   90.00
#
_symmetry.space_group_name_H-M   'P 1'
#
loop_
_entity.id
_entity.type
_entity.pdbx_description
1 polymer ?
#
loop_
_entity_poly.entity_id
_entity_poly.type
_entity_poly.pdbx_seq_one_letter_code
_entity_poly.pdbx_strand_id
1 'polypeptide(L)'
;MKCNGIGLSKPRNPSLRNLHQGLLFIEHYEQQARLTIGIRTGATVTGLTLHQLHEEMRQWRRHLHQYPETAFEETGTAQFISDKLTEFGLAVHRGLATTGVVATLSAGNSNKKIALRADMDALFIQEQNTFAHRSRHDGKMHACGHDGHSAMLLGAAKVLSGHHNFNGTVYFIFQPAEEGRAGAKKMIDDGLFEQFPADCVFGM
;
A
#
# COMPACT_ATOMS: atom_id res chain seq x y z
N MET A 1 6.44 -3.15 41.99
CA MET A 1 6.27 -4.50 41.42
C MET A 1 7.29 -4.67 40.28
N LYS A 2 8.21 -5.62 40.42
CA LYS A 2 9.30 -5.86 39.46
C LYS A 2 8.79 -6.80 38.36
N CYS A 3 8.83 -6.39 37.09
CA CYS A 3 8.60 -7.29 35.98
C CYS A 3 9.93 -7.98 35.65
N ASN A 4 9.98 -9.30 35.80
CA ASN A 4 11.12 -10.13 35.44
C ASN A 4 11.19 -10.27 33.91
N GLY A 5 12.34 -9.91 33.35
CA GLY A 5 12.62 -10.03 31.93
C GLY A 5 12.83 -11.49 31.51
N ILE A 6 12.18 -11.88 30.42
CA ILE A 6 12.50 -13.13 29.69
C ILE A 6 13.67 -12.80 28.77
N GLY A 7 14.84 -13.39 29.08
CA GLY A 7 16.05 -13.23 28.30
C GLY A 7 15.96 -14.01 26.99
N LEU A 8 15.74 -13.33 25.87
CA LEU A 8 15.93 -13.89 24.54
C LEU A 8 17.39 -13.68 24.11
N SER A 9 18.10 -14.76 23.84
CA SER A 9 19.47 -14.73 23.33
C SER A 9 19.49 -14.12 21.92
N LYS A 10 20.34 -13.09 21.72
CA LYS A 10 20.47 -12.42 20.43
C LYS A 10 21.10 -13.36 19.38
N PRO A 11 20.54 -13.50 18.18
CA PRO A 11 21.15 -14.27 17.11
C PRO A 11 22.46 -13.62 16.64
N ARG A 12 23.50 -14.45 16.38
CA ARG A 12 24.84 -14.00 16.03
C ARG A 12 25.05 -13.62 14.57
N ASN A 13 24.03 -13.76 13.71
CA ASN A 13 24.13 -13.46 12.28
C ASN A 13 23.33 -12.20 11.93
N PRO A 14 23.96 -11.13 11.40
CA PRO A 14 23.29 -9.87 11.04
C PRO A 14 22.19 -10.02 9.97
N SER A 15 22.35 -10.95 9.02
CA SER A 15 21.39 -11.20 7.95
C SER A 15 20.07 -11.82 8.45
N LEU A 16 20.10 -12.55 9.56
CA LEU A 16 18.89 -13.13 10.17
C LEU A 16 18.12 -12.11 11.04
N ARG A 17 18.77 -11.03 11.49
CA ARG A 17 18.08 -9.99 12.27
C ARG A 17 17.04 -9.23 11.45
N ASN A 18 17.32 -8.95 10.19
CA ASN A 18 16.42 -8.18 9.33
C ASN A 18 15.19 -9.00 8.90
N LEU A 19 15.38 -10.31 8.66
CA LEU A 19 14.26 -11.24 8.37
C LEU A 19 13.33 -11.43 9.58
N HIS A 20 13.92 -11.53 10.78
CA HIS A 20 13.13 -11.71 12.01
C HIS A 20 12.37 -10.42 12.41
N GLN A 21 12.96 -9.25 12.16
CA GLN A 21 12.29 -7.96 12.38
C GLN A 21 11.14 -7.73 11.39
N GLY A 22 11.29 -8.11 10.12
CA GLY A 22 10.22 -8.02 9.13
C GLY A 22 9.02 -8.93 9.45
N LEU A 23 9.27 -10.16 9.89
CA LEU A 23 8.22 -11.08 10.32
C LEU A 23 7.50 -10.62 11.59
N LEU A 24 8.24 -10.14 12.59
CA LEU A 24 7.66 -9.57 13.82
C LEU A 24 6.87 -8.30 13.55
N PHE A 25 7.25 -7.50 12.55
CA PHE A 25 6.52 -6.29 12.15
C PHE A 25 5.16 -6.66 11.53
N ILE A 26 5.10 -7.67 10.68
CA ILE A 26 3.85 -8.16 10.07
C ILE A 26 2.93 -8.76 11.14
N GLU A 27 3.44 -9.62 12.03
CA GLU A 27 2.66 -10.21 13.13
C GLU A 27 2.16 -9.15 14.12
N HIS A 28 2.97 -8.12 14.41
CA HIS A 28 2.57 -7.02 15.29
C HIS A 28 1.46 -6.16 14.66
N TYR A 29 1.50 -5.91 13.36
CA TYR A 29 0.45 -5.19 12.63
C TYR A 29 -0.86 -6.00 12.58
N GLU A 30 -0.80 -7.31 12.35
CA GLU A 30 -1.98 -8.18 12.41
C GLU A 30 -2.60 -8.18 13.81
N GLN A 31 -1.78 -8.18 14.85
CA GLN A 31 -2.23 -8.20 16.24
C GLN A 31 -2.79 -6.82 16.68
N GLN A 32 -2.19 -5.71 16.25
CA GLN A 32 -2.73 -4.37 16.49
C GLN A 32 -3.99 -4.08 15.67
N ALA A 33 -4.08 -4.52 14.44
CA ALA A 33 -5.30 -4.41 13.63
C ALA A 33 -6.48 -5.16 14.28
N ARG A 34 -6.22 -6.29 14.96
CA ARG A 34 -7.24 -7.02 15.75
C ARG A 34 -7.66 -6.31 17.04
N LEU A 35 -6.78 -5.52 17.64
CA LEU A 35 -7.01 -4.85 18.94
C LEU A 35 -7.61 -3.44 18.79
N THR A 36 -7.29 -2.72 17.72
CA THR A 36 -7.66 -1.30 17.57
C THR A 36 -9.03 -1.11 16.91
N ILE A 37 -9.47 -2.08 16.12
CA ILE A 37 -10.79 -2.06 15.50
C ILE A 37 -11.55 -3.21 16.15
N GLY A 38 -12.47 -2.96 17.06
CA GLY A 38 -13.34 -3.97 17.68
C GLY A 38 -14.25 -4.67 16.67
N ILE A 39 -13.64 -5.27 15.65
CA ILE A 39 -14.33 -5.92 14.55
C ILE A 39 -14.72 -7.32 15.01
N ARG A 40 -16.01 -7.51 15.25
CA ARG A 40 -16.61 -8.84 15.40
C ARG A 40 -16.31 -9.64 14.13
N THR A 41 -15.75 -10.83 14.29
CA THR A 41 -15.66 -11.83 13.22
C THR A 41 -17.05 -12.01 12.60
N GLY A 42 -17.24 -11.52 11.38
CA GLY A 42 -18.54 -11.50 10.69
C GLY A 42 -18.99 -10.13 10.18
N ALA A 43 -18.23 -9.05 10.46
CA ALA A 43 -18.51 -7.76 9.85
C ALA A 43 -18.30 -7.82 8.33
N THR A 44 -19.36 -7.52 7.57
CA THR A 44 -19.27 -7.40 6.12
C THR A 44 -18.94 -5.97 5.74
N VAL A 45 -17.99 -5.81 4.85
CA VAL A 45 -17.61 -4.54 4.26
C VAL A 45 -17.85 -4.67 2.76
N THR A 46 -18.74 -3.87 2.19
CA THR A 46 -19.13 -3.95 0.75
C THR A 46 -19.72 -5.31 0.33
N GLY A 47 -20.42 -6.02 1.25
CA GLY A 47 -20.90 -7.38 0.97
C GLY A 47 -19.83 -8.47 1.08
N LEU A 48 -18.54 -8.09 1.29
CA LEU A 48 -17.43 -9.00 1.56
C LEU A 48 -17.18 -9.10 3.07
N THR A 49 -16.79 -10.26 3.53
CA THR A 49 -16.24 -10.40 4.88
C THR A 49 -14.83 -9.80 4.92
N LEU A 50 -14.38 -9.37 6.10
CA LEU A 50 -12.99 -8.93 6.28
C LEU A 50 -11.97 -9.99 5.85
N HIS A 51 -12.30 -11.25 6.05
CA HIS A 51 -11.45 -12.36 5.60
C HIS A 51 -11.32 -12.40 4.07
N GLN A 52 -12.41 -12.22 3.33
CA GLN A 52 -12.38 -12.17 1.86
C GLN A 52 -11.58 -10.97 1.36
N LEU A 53 -11.77 -9.78 1.95
CA LEU A 53 -10.97 -8.61 1.61
C LEU A 53 -9.48 -8.84 1.87
N HIS A 54 -9.11 -9.42 3.01
CA HIS A 54 -7.72 -9.76 3.33
C HIS A 54 -7.11 -10.73 2.30
N GLU A 55 -7.87 -11.75 1.87
CA GLU A 55 -7.41 -12.68 0.83
C GLU A 55 -7.17 -11.98 -0.52
N GLU A 56 -8.06 -11.05 -0.92
CA GLU A 56 -7.85 -10.26 -2.13
C GLU A 56 -6.62 -9.36 -2.02
N MET A 57 -6.46 -8.63 -0.92
CA MET A 57 -5.27 -7.79 -0.67
C MET A 57 -3.98 -8.61 -0.68
N ARG A 58 -4.00 -9.82 -0.12
CA ARG A 58 -2.87 -10.76 -0.16
C ARG A 58 -2.54 -11.19 -1.59
N GLN A 59 -3.56 -11.41 -2.44
CA GLN A 59 -3.37 -11.75 -3.85
C GLN A 59 -2.79 -10.56 -4.63
N TRP A 60 -3.28 -9.33 -4.40
CA TRP A 60 -2.75 -8.11 -5.02
C TRP A 60 -1.30 -7.87 -4.64
N ARG A 61 -0.99 -7.96 -3.34
CA ARG A 61 0.38 -7.85 -2.86
C ARG A 61 1.31 -8.87 -3.52
N ARG A 62 0.90 -10.15 -3.59
CA ARG A 62 1.70 -11.21 -4.23
C ARG A 62 1.87 -11.00 -5.73
N HIS A 63 0.87 -10.47 -6.40
CA HIS A 63 0.98 -10.08 -7.80
C HIS A 63 2.03 -8.98 -7.99
N LEU A 64 1.94 -7.90 -7.24
CA LEU A 64 2.91 -6.81 -7.29
C LEU A 64 4.32 -7.31 -6.96
N HIS A 65 4.45 -8.16 -5.93
CA HIS A 65 5.72 -8.76 -5.55
C HIS A 65 6.37 -9.62 -6.64
N GLN A 66 5.55 -10.32 -7.42
CA GLN A 66 6.04 -11.14 -8.55
C GLN A 66 6.54 -10.32 -9.73
N TYR A 67 6.02 -9.11 -9.91
CA TYR A 67 6.31 -8.25 -11.06
C TYR A 67 6.85 -6.88 -10.61
N PRO A 68 7.96 -6.86 -9.83
CA PRO A 68 8.51 -5.62 -9.31
C PRO A 68 9.07 -4.75 -10.43
N GLU A 69 8.75 -3.48 -10.40
CA GLU A 69 9.25 -2.46 -11.32
C GLU A 69 9.91 -1.33 -10.53
N THR A 70 11.00 -0.80 -11.05
CA THR A 70 11.81 0.21 -10.38
C THR A 70 11.43 1.62 -10.81
N ALA A 71 11.99 2.60 -10.13
CA ALA A 71 11.69 4.03 -10.26
C ALA A 71 11.47 4.51 -11.71
N PHE A 72 10.29 5.07 -11.97
CA PHE A 72 9.76 5.57 -13.25
C PHE A 72 9.54 4.51 -14.35
N GLU A 73 9.72 3.24 -14.02
CA GLU A 73 9.44 2.09 -14.92
C GLU A 73 8.20 1.30 -14.49
N GLU A 74 7.45 1.77 -13.48
CA GLU A 74 6.33 1.07 -12.83
C GLU A 74 5.06 1.04 -13.72
N THR A 75 5.22 0.73 -15.01
CA THR A 75 4.12 0.80 -15.99
C THR A 75 3.07 -0.28 -15.78
N GLY A 76 3.49 -1.52 -15.53
CA GLY A 76 2.62 -2.65 -15.24
C GLY A 76 1.97 -2.51 -13.85
N THR A 77 2.74 -2.06 -12.86
CA THR A 77 2.25 -1.74 -11.51
C THR A 77 1.16 -0.66 -11.56
N ALA A 78 1.42 0.45 -12.27
CA ALA A 78 0.45 1.53 -12.45
C ALA A 78 -0.81 1.07 -13.21
N GLN A 79 -0.65 0.19 -14.19
CA GLN A 79 -1.79 -0.38 -14.92
C GLN A 79 -2.64 -1.24 -13.99
N PHE A 80 -2.02 -2.18 -13.26
CA PHE A 80 -2.71 -3.06 -12.31
C PHE A 80 -3.48 -2.26 -11.25
N ILE A 81 -2.85 -1.25 -10.66
CA ILE A 81 -3.48 -0.36 -9.67
C ILE A 81 -4.66 0.37 -10.29
N SER A 82 -4.50 0.95 -11.47
CA SER A 82 -5.55 1.69 -12.19
C SER A 82 -6.75 0.81 -12.51
N ASP A 83 -6.52 -0.43 -12.93
CA ASP A 83 -7.57 -1.40 -13.24
C ASP A 83 -8.39 -1.72 -11.98
N LYS A 84 -7.71 -1.96 -10.84
CA LYS A 84 -8.40 -2.21 -9.57
C LYS A 84 -9.23 -1.01 -9.10
N LEU A 85 -8.69 0.19 -9.16
CA LEU A 85 -9.41 1.40 -8.79
C LEU A 85 -10.63 1.64 -9.70
N THR A 86 -10.49 1.35 -10.99
CA THR A 86 -11.60 1.42 -11.96
C THR A 86 -12.67 0.36 -11.67
N GLU A 87 -12.28 -0.88 -11.34
CA GLU A 87 -13.19 -1.95 -10.89
C GLU A 87 -13.99 -1.52 -9.64
N PHE A 88 -13.40 -0.71 -8.76
CA PHE A 88 -14.07 -0.18 -7.57
C PHE A 88 -14.95 1.04 -7.87
N GLY A 89 -15.02 1.49 -9.13
CA GLY A 89 -15.86 2.62 -9.57
C GLY A 89 -15.27 4.00 -9.28
N LEU A 90 -13.96 4.11 -9.03
CA LEU A 90 -13.31 5.39 -8.78
C LEU A 90 -12.90 6.09 -10.07
N ALA A 91 -12.89 7.43 -10.05
CA ALA A 91 -12.28 8.23 -11.12
C ALA A 91 -10.76 8.16 -10.99
N VAL A 92 -10.08 7.68 -12.03
CA VAL A 92 -8.63 7.44 -12.04
C VAL A 92 -7.92 8.43 -12.96
N HIS A 93 -6.85 9.05 -12.46
CA HIS A 93 -5.92 9.89 -13.20
C HIS A 93 -4.53 9.22 -13.21
N ARG A 94 -3.83 9.30 -14.35
CA ARG A 94 -2.51 8.69 -14.55
C ARG A 94 -1.53 9.70 -15.14
N GLY A 95 -0.25 9.45 -14.99
CA GLY A 95 0.82 10.15 -15.71
C GLY A 95 1.56 11.21 -14.91
N LEU A 96 1.15 11.55 -13.69
CA LEU A 96 1.97 12.37 -12.79
C LEU A 96 3.26 11.60 -12.47
N ALA A 97 4.40 12.25 -12.59
CA ALA A 97 5.72 11.60 -12.48
C ALA A 97 5.82 10.33 -13.35
N THR A 98 5.31 10.37 -14.57
CA THR A 98 5.32 9.31 -15.60
C THR A 98 4.36 8.15 -15.27
N THR A 99 4.51 7.50 -14.12
CA THR A 99 3.79 6.27 -13.74
C THR A 99 2.82 6.45 -12.57
N GLY A 100 2.82 7.61 -11.91
CA GLY A 100 1.95 7.90 -10.77
C GLY A 100 0.46 7.78 -11.10
N VAL A 101 -0.30 7.30 -10.12
CA VAL A 101 -1.75 7.08 -10.21
C VAL A 101 -2.43 7.82 -9.08
N VAL A 102 -3.52 8.54 -9.38
CA VAL A 102 -4.37 9.18 -8.37
C VAL A 102 -5.81 8.77 -8.65
N ALA A 103 -6.50 8.29 -7.62
CA ALA A 103 -7.94 8.06 -7.69
C ALA A 103 -8.70 9.02 -6.77
N THR A 104 -9.93 9.37 -7.18
CA THR A 104 -10.78 10.29 -6.44
C THR A 104 -12.08 9.60 -6.04
N LEU A 105 -12.45 9.75 -4.78
CA LEU A 105 -13.73 9.32 -4.24
C LEU A 105 -14.36 10.47 -3.45
N SER A 106 -15.57 10.87 -3.81
CA SER A 106 -16.32 11.91 -3.10
C SER A 106 -17.64 11.38 -2.57
N ALA A 107 -18.02 11.80 -1.37
CA ALA A 107 -19.29 11.51 -0.76
C ALA A 107 -19.83 12.73 0.01
N GLY A 108 -21.16 12.92 0.01
CA GLY A 108 -21.79 14.07 0.66
C GLY A 108 -21.50 15.40 -0.04
N ASN A 109 -21.48 16.48 0.73
CA ASN A 109 -21.38 17.85 0.20
C ASN A 109 -20.32 18.74 0.88
N SER A 110 -19.47 18.16 1.73
CA SER A 110 -18.39 18.90 2.40
C SER A 110 -17.24 19.20 1.43
N ASN A 111 -16.63 20.36 1.61
CA ASN A 111 -15.43 20.78 0.88
C ASN A 111 -14.12 20.20 1.48
N LYS A 112 -14.21 19.37 2.55
CA LYS A 112 -13.02 18.77 3.17
C LYS A 112 -12.42 17.70 2.26
N LYS A 113 -11.09 17.72 2.17
CA LYS A 113 -10.33 16.82 1.27
C LYS A 113 -9.12 16.25 1.99
N ILE A 114 -8.97 14.95 1.94
CA ILE A 114 -7.78 14.27 2.44
C ILE A 114 -7.13 13.45 1.34
N ALA A 115 -5.84 13.23 1.45
CA ALA A 115 -5.13 12.29 0.60
C ALA A 115 -4.52 11.15 1.42
N LEU A 116 -4.61 9.94 0.89
CA LEU A 116 -3.94 8.75 1.39
C LEU A 116 -2.88 8.36 0.36
N ARG A 117 -1.64 8.18 0.80
CA ARG A 117 -0.50 7.91 -0.09
C ARG A 117 0.12 6.55 0.19
N ALA A 118 0.42 5.81 -0.85
CA ALA A 118 1.33 4.67 -0.85
C ALA A 118 2.39 4.87 -1.94
N ASP A 119 3.61 4.39 -1.70
CA ASP A 119 4.62 4.21 -2.72
C ASP A 119 4.39 2.89 -3.47
N MET A 120 5.02 2.72 -4.66
CA MET A 120 4.78 1.55 -5.49
C MET A 120 6.00 1.01 -6.24
N ASP A 121 7.16 1.64 -6.12
CA ASP A 121 8.39 1.21 -6.77
C ASP A 121 9.09 0.08 -6.02
N ALA A 122 9.92 -0.68 -6.73
CA ALA A 122 10.76 -1.74 -6.21
C ALA A 122 12.24 -1.32 -6.23
N LEU A 123 13.07 -2.16 -5.63
CA LEU A 123 14.52 -1.98 -5.53
C LEU A 123 15.28 -2.84 -6.55
N PHE A 124 16.48 -2.36 -6.95
CA PHE A 124 17.45 -3.14 -7.71
C PHE A 124 18.16 -4.15 -6.80
N ILE A 125 17.45 -5.20 -6.40
CA ILE A 125 17.94 -6.27 -5.53
C ILE A 125 17.57 -7.61 -6.14
N GLN A 126 18.54 -8.55 -6.23
CA GLN A 126 18.26 -9.93 -6.63
C GLN A 126 17.58 -10.68 -5.48
N GLU A 127 16.34 -11.07 -5.67
CA GLU A 127 15.61 -11.84 -4.67
C GLU A 127 16.20 -13.24 -4.50
N GLN A 128 16.42 -13.65 -3.25
CA GLN A 128 16.94 -14.95 -2.86
C GLN A 128 15.88 -15.91 -2.31
N ASN A 129 14.64 -15.45 -2.20
CA ASN A 129 13.53 -16.27 -1.71
C ASN A 129 13.15 -17.36 -2.71
N THR A 130 12.52 -18.44 -2.20
CA THR A 130 12.13 -19.62 -3.00
C THR A 130 10.61 -19.86 -3.03
N PHE A 131 9.81 -19.00 -2.40
CA PHE A 131 8.36 -19.15 -2.40
C PHE A 131 7.74 -18.87 -3.78
N ALA A 132 6.53 -19.35 -4.03
CA ALA A 132 5.89 -19.34 -5.35
C ALA A 132 5.64 -17.92 -5.92
N HIS A 133 5.52 -16.92 -5.07
CA HIS A 133 5.28 -15.52 -5.45
C HIS A 133 6.54 -14.64 -5.41
N ARG A 134 7.74 -15.25 -5.47
CA ARG A 134 8.99 -14.50 -5.63
C ARG A 134 9.00 -13.69 -6.92
N SER A 135 9.88 -12.69 -6.99
CA SER A 135 10.09 -11.88 -8.19
C SER A 135 10.34 -12.75 -9.44
N ARG A 136 9.74 -12.34 -10.54
CA ARG A 136 9.97 -12.88 -11.88
C ARG A 136 10.85 -11.95 -12.74
N HIS A 137 11.28 -10.84 -12.17
CA HIS A 137 12.17 -9.88 -12.81
C HIS A 137 13.54 -9.99 -12.14
N ASP A 138 14.52 -10.55 -12.87
CA ASP A 138 15.88 -10.67 -12.37
C ASP A 138 16.45 -9.31 -11.96
N GLY A 139 17.11 -9.29 -10.81
CA GLY A 139 17.72 -8.08 -10.26
C GLY A 139 16.74 -7.05 -9.68
N LYS A 140 15.44 -7.36 -9.58
CA LYS A 140 14.44 -6.48 -8.99
C LYS A 140 13.63 -7.21 -7.91
N MET A 141 13.31 -6.52 -6.80
CA MET A 141 12.55 -7.07 -5.69
C MET A 141 11.83 -5.97 -4.91
N HIS A 142 10.60 -6.22 -4.48
CA HIS A 142 9.94 -5.42 -3.45
C HIS A 142 10.54 -5.72 -2.06
N ALA A 143 11.72 -5.18 -1.77
CA ALA A 143 12.43 -5.41 -0.52
C ALA A 143 12.14 -4.35 0.56
N CYS A 144 11.47 -3.24 0.21
CA CYS A 144 11.03 -2.20 1.14
C CYS A 144 9.56 -2.35 1.58
N GLY A 145 8.77 -3.18 0.89
CA GLY A 145 7.37 -3.46 1.26
C GLY A 145 6.32 -2.59 0.54
N HIS A 146 6.72 -1.86 -0.50
CA HIS A 146 5.81 -0.98 -1.27
C HIS A 146 4.67 -1.77 -1.97
N ASP A 147 4.88 -3.06 -2.28
CA ASP A 147 3.84 -4.00 -2.69
C ASP A 147 2.73 -4.15 -1.63
N GLY A 148 3.11 -4.15 -0.35
CA GLY A 148 2.20 -4.16 0.78
C GLY A 148 1.48 -2.82 0.96
N HIS A 149 2.19 -1.70 0.89
CA HIS A 149 1.61 -0.35 0.97
C HIS A 149 0.56 -0.14 -0.12
N SER A 150 0.89 -0.45 -1.37
CA SER A 150 -0.04 -0.38 -2.50
C SER A 150 -1.27 -1.29 -2.31
N ALA A 151 -1.08 -2.53 -1.84
CA ALA A 151 -2.20 -3.44 -1.58
C ALA A 151 -3.11 -2.95 -0.43
N MET A 152 -2.55 -2.35 0.62
CA MET A 152 -3.31 -1.74 1.71
C MET A 152 -4.12 -0.53 1.25
N LEU A 153 -3.53 0.34 0.43
CA LEU A 153 -4.24 1.50 -0.12
C LEU A 153 -5.36 1.09 -1.08
N LEU A 154 -5.15 0.06 -1.91
CA LEU A 154 -6.21 -0.54 -2.73
C LEU A 154 -7.34 -1.12 -1.85
N GLY A 155 -7.01 -1.78 -0.75
CA GLY A 155 -8.00 -2.29 0.22
C GLY A 155 -8.83 -1.16 0.83
N ALA A 156 -8.19 -0.07 1.23
CA ALA A 156 -8.87 1.13 1.75
C ALA A 156 -9.80 1.75 0.68
N ALA A 157 -9.33 1.86 -0.56
CA ALA A 157 -10.11 2.37 -1.68
C ALA A 157 -11.37 1.52 -1.92
N LYS A 158 -11.23 0.19 -1.94
CA LYS A 158 -12.35 -0.76 -2.09
C LYS A 158 -13.38 -0.63 -0.97
N VAL A 159 -12.93 -0.52 0.28
CA VAL A 159 -13.82 -0.35 1.44
C VAL A 159 -14.60 0.95 1.35
N LEU A 160 -13.91 2.06 1.12
CA LEU A 160 -14.52 3.37 1.11
C LEU A 160 -15.47 3.56 -0.08
N SER A 161 -15.15 2.98 -1.25
CA SER A 161 -16.03 3.02 -2.43
C SER A 161 -17.36 2.28 -2.22
N GLY A 162 -17.37 1.25 -1.36
CA GLY A 162 -18.58 0.49 -1.06
C GLY A 162 -19.48 1.06 0.04
N HIS A 163 -18.97 1.95 0.88
CA HIS A 163 -19.70 2.42 2.07
C HIS A 163 -20.09 3.88 2.07
N HIS A 164 -19.31 4.75 1.46
CA HIS A 164 -19.52 6.20 1.42
C HIS A 164 -19.88 6.84 2.79
N ASN A 165 -19.37 6.28 3.90
CA ASN A 165 -19.69 6.72 5.27
C ASN A 165 -18.91 7.95 5.70
N PHE A 166 -18.62 8.85 4.78
CA PHE A 166 -17.87 10.06 5.03
C PHE A 166 -18.50 11.23 4.26
N ASN A 167 -18.08 12.45 4.60
CA ASN A 167 -18.55 13.67 3.96
C ASN A 167 -17.35 14.52 3.52
N GLY A 168 -17.03 14.47 2.23
CA GLY A 168 -15.88 15.13 1.64
C GLY A 168 -15.29 14.34 0.47
N THR A 169 -14.00 14.57 0.19
CA THR A 169 -13.26 13.90 -0.86
C THR A 169 -12.03 13.18 -0.30
N VAL A 170 -11.79 11.96 -0.77
CA VAL A 170 -10.57 11.20 -0.51
C VAL A 170 -9.82 11.03 -1.82
N TYR A 171 -8.56 11.43 -1.85
CA TYR A 171 -7.62 11.10 -2.92
C TYR A 171 -6.75 9.92 -2.51
N PHE A 172 -6.63 8.94 -3.39
CA PHE A 172 -5.73 7.79 -3.23
C PHE A 172 -4.55 8.00 -4.17
N ILE A 173 -3.37 8.27 -3.60
CA ILE A 173 -2.15 8.62 -4.34
C ILE A 173 -1.21 7.41 -4.32
N PHE A 174 -0.93 6.85 -5.48
CA PHE A 174 0.10 5.81 -5.67
C PHE A 174 1.31 6.49 -6.29
N GLN A 175 2.34 6.68 -5.45
CA GLN A 175 3.52 7.44 -5.79
C GLN A 175 4.60 6.53 -6.38
N PRO A 176 5.17 6.83 -7.55
CA PRO A 176 6.32 6.14 -8.08
C PRO A 176 7.63 6.65 -7.47
N ALA A 177 8.72 5.92 -7.70
CA ALA A 177 10.09 6.37 -7.54
C ALA A 177 10.41 6.98 -6.16
N GLU A 178 9.96 6.33 -5.08
CA GLU A 178 10.29 6.73 -3.71
C GLU A 178 11.77 6.48 -3.44
N GLU A 179 12.30 5.34 -3.89
CA GLU A 179 13.66 4.86 -3.66
C GLU A 179 14.71 5.72 -4.40
N GLY A 180 15.04 6.87 -3.77
CA GLY A 180 16.16 7.72 -4.20
C GLY A 180 15.95 8.54 -5.47
N ARG A 181 14.76 8.58 -6.08
CA ARG A 181 14.46 9.32 -7.31
C ARG A 181 13.48 10.49 -7.13
N ALA A 182 13.08 10.76 -5.88
CA ALA A 182 12.23 11.88 -5.51
C ALA A 182 10.88 11.94 -6.28
N GLY A 183 10.23 10.79 -6.46
CA GLY A 183 8.96 10.69 -7.19
C GLY A 183 7.85 11.56 -6.63
N ALA A 184 7.77 11.73 -5.29
CA ALA A 184 6.81 12.65 -4.67
C ALA A 184 7.03 14.09 -5.15
N LYS A 185 8.28 14.57 -5.15
CA LYS A 185 8.60 15.91 -5.66
C LYS A 185 8.20 16.04 -7.12
N LYS A 186 8.49 15.02 -7.94
CA LYS A 186 8.14 15.03 -9.36
C LYS A 186 6.61 15.09 -9.56
N MET A 187 5.82 14.34 -8.77
CA MET A 187 4.36 14.44 -8.82
C MET A 187 3.86 15.84 -8.46
N ILE A 188 4.47 16.49 -7.45
CA ILE A 188 4.14 17.86 -7.06
C ILE A 188 4.50 18.84 -8.18
N ASP A 189 5.70 18.74 -8.74
CA ASP A 189 6.16 19.57 -9.86
C ASP A 189 5.26 19.41 -11.10
N ASP A 190 4.65 18.24 -11.30
CA ASP A 190 3.68 17.94 -12.37
C ASP A 190 2.24 18.40 -12.03
N GLY A 191 2.02 19.09 -10.91
CA GLY A 191 0.75 19.68 -10.55
C GLY A 191 -0.17 18.79 -9.71
N LEU A 192 0.39 17.90 -8.87
CA LEU A 192 -0.41 17.00 -8.03
C LEU A 192 -1.44 17.77 -7.17
N PHE A 193 -1.00 18.78 -6.43
CA PHE A 193 -1.89 19.49 -5.51
C PHE A 193 -2.69 20.63 -6.16
N GLU A 194 -2.33 21.05 -7.38
CA GLU A 194 -3.16 21.92 -8.22
C GLU A 194 -4.38 21.16 -8.75
N GLN A 195 -4.21 19.89 -9.13
CA GLN A 195 -5.27 19.03 -9.66
C GLN A 195 -6.07 18.35 -8.53
N PHE A 196 -5.38 17.93 -7.46
CA PHE A 196 -5.94 17.18 -6.33
C PHE A 196 -5.65 17.87 -4.99
N PRO A 197 -6.21 19.09 -4.77
CA PRO A 197 -5.93 19.86 -3.56
C PRO A 197 -6.45 19.14 -2.31
N ALA A 198 -5.57 18.86 -1.35
CA ALA A 198 -5.89 18.17 -0.11
C ALA A 198 -5.59 19.04 1.12
N ASP A 199 -6.46 19.01 2.13
CA ASP A 199 -6.25 19.71 3.41
C ASP A 199 -5.12 19.02 4.22
N CYS A 200 -4.95 17.71 4.04
CA CYS A 200 -3.87 16.92 4.64
C CYS A 200 -3.58 15.64 3.84
N VAL A 201 -2.36 15.14 3.99
CA VAL A 201 -1.88 13.90 3.37
C VAL A 201 -1.41 12.94 4.45
N PHE A 202 -1.86 11.68 4.38
CA PHE A 202 -1.40 10.58 5.22
C PHE A 202 -0.63 9.59 4.35
N GLY A 203 0.61 9.24 4.74
CA GLY A 203 1.46 8.28 4.03
C GLY A 203 1.71 7.01 4.84
N MET A 204 1.97 5.95 4.12
CA MET A 204 2.49 4.69 4.64
C MET A 204 3.94 4.56 4.25
#